data_a772b0ddc2e1c208334aea68292005d0
#
_entry.id   a772b0ddc2e1c208334aea68292005d0
#
_cell.length_a   1.000
_cell.length_b   1.000
_cell.length_c   1.000
_cell.angle_alpha   90.00
_cell.angle_beta   90.00
_cell.angle_gamma   90.00
#
_symmetry.space_group_name_H-M   'P 1'
#
loop_
_entity.id
_entity.type
_entity.pdbx_description
1 polymer ?
#
loop_
_entity_poly.entity_id
_entity_poly.type
_entity_poly.pdbx_seq_one_letter_code
_entity_poly.pdbx_strand_id
1 'polypeptide(L)'
;TITFSTNLSFDKISTLPELQQEYAQGSGGTFDPSSPFAWGPKISELANDPTYGGNTDNSYTSQYGKQSGKYYVPQLAAAGMNPWATPQAYNNMKDFFETGVSWSNNVNVAQRFDKGNYSFSLGNTTSNGIVPSTGMDRYNVKMSAEAQLHPNWTTGFNGNFVTSKISKQSTANTSVVATIYNAPVSYNMAGIPSHIEGDPYTQNTYRDSWIDDAYWAVDNNQFSERSQRFFGNAFVKYTTKFGTDNHKLDIKYQIGDDAYTTNYSEIYGYGSTWAPTGEDSEYHYTVNELNSLLTAAYTWNINEEWTLDALIGNEFVDKKTKYEYAYSMNFNFPGWNHLNNASVFSNESL
;
A
#
# COMPACT_ATOMS: atom_id res chain seq x y z
N THR A 1 -8.97 19.66 -29.22
CA THR A 1 -8.72 20.17 -27.86
C THR A 1 -7.59 19.39 -27.22
N ILE A 2 -6.65 20.09 -26.62
CA ILE A 2 -5.60 19.51 -25.79
C ILE A 2 -5.77 20.08 -24.39
N THR A 3 -5.83 19.21 -23.39
CA THR A 3 -5.97 19.59 -21.98
C THR A 3 -4.83 18.96 -21.19
N PHE A 4 -4.15 19.78 -20.40
CA PHE A 4 -3.20 19.32 -19.39
C PHE A 4 -3.74 19.66 -18.01
N SER A 5 -3.69 18.72 -17.10
CA SER A 5 -4.02 18.92 -15.69
C SER A 5 -2.94 18.36 -14.81
N THR A 6 -2.62 19.06 -13.74
CA THR A 6 -1.70 18.63 -12.71
C THR A 6 -2.32 18.91 -11.34
N ASN A 7 -2.11 18.01 -10.38
CA ASN A 7 -2.55 18.18 -9.02
C ASN A 7 -1.45 17.71 -8.08
N LEU A 8 -1.12 18.54 -7.10
CA LEU A 8 -0.17 18.25 -6.04
C LEU A 8 -0.89 18.36 -4.69
N SER A 9 -0.84 17.31 -3.88
CA SER A 9 -1.40 17.30 -2.54
C SER A 9 -0.39 16.86 -1.49
N PHE A 10 -0.61 17.34 -0.26
CA PHE A 10 0.20 17.00 0.91
C PHE A 10 -0.72 16.48 1.99
N ASP A 11 -0.40 15.31 2.52
CA ASP A 11 -1.17 14.64 3.55
C ASP A 11 -0.36 14.59 4.84
N LYS A 12 -1.00 14.97 5.95
CA LYS A 12 -0.40 14.89 7.29
C LYS A 12 -1.38 14.25 8.23
N ILE A 13 -0.85 13.53 9.21
CA ILE A 13 -1.67 13.01 10.28
C ILE A 13 -2.32 14.19 11.04
N SER A 14 -3.64 14.16 11.17
CA SER A 14 -4.41 15.26 11.78
C SER A 14 -4.71 15.02 13.25
N THR A 15 -4.95 13.76 13.63
CA THR A 15 -5.37 13.40 14.98
C THR A 15 -4.63 12.15 15.42
N LEU A 16 -4.04 12.21 16.59
CA LEU A 16 -3.37 11.11 17.26
C LEU A 16 -4.08 10.84 18.60
N PRO A 17 -4.11 9.61 19.08
CA PRO A 17 -4.57 9.31 20.43
C PRO A 17 -3.74 10.06 21.47
N GLU A 18 -4.39 10.54 22.52
CA GLU A 18 -3.68 11.07 23.68
C GLU A 18 -3.16 9.91 24.53
N LEU A 19 -1.85 9.87 24.70
CA LEU A 19 -1.17 8.89 25.54
C LEU A 19 -0.75 9.54 26.85
N GLN A 20 -0.68 8.74 27.92
CA GLN A 20 -0.12 9.18 29.20
C GLN A 20 1.35 9.60 29.01
N GLN A 21 1.84 10.58 29.78
CA GLN A 21 3.21 11.11 29.69
C GLN A 21 3.93 11.16 31.04
N GLU A 22 3.38 10.51 32.04
CA GLU A 22 3.89 10.58 33.42
C GLU A 22 4.72 9.36 33.80
N TYR A 23 4.31 8.16 33.37
CA TYR A 23 4.93 6.89 33.76
C TYR A 23 5.84 6.33 32.67
N ALA A 24 6.96 5.79 33.12
CA ALA A 24 7.97 5.17 32.26
C ALA A 24 7.60 3.73 31.89
N GLN A 25 8.39 3.17 30.99
CA GLN A 25 8.41 1.77 30.65
C GLN A 25 8.59 0.90 31.90
N GLY A 26 7.89 -0.25 31.96
CA GLY A 26 7.97 -1.16 33.10
C GLY A 26 6.62 -1.61 33.60
N SER A 27 6.62 -2.24 34.76
CA SER A 27 5.42 -2.80 35.39
C SER A 27 5.50 -2.68 36.92
N GLY A 28 4.34 -2.49 37.59
CA GLY A 28 4.25 -2.44 39.05
C GLY A 28 5.09 -1.35 39.69
N GLY A 29 5.33 -0.23 39.01
CA GLY A 29 6.15 0.86 39.48
C GLY A 29 7.67 0.65 39.37
N THR A 30 8.11 -0.45 38.72
CA THR A 30 9.52 -0.77 38.49
C THR A 30 9.88 -0.51 37.03
N PHE A 31 10.98 0.18 36.79
CA PHE A 31 11.51 0.37 35.44
C PHE A 31 12.07 -0.94 34.88
N ASP A 32 11.66 -1.29 33.66
CA ASP A 32 12.16 -2.45 32.91
C ASP A 32 12.30 -2.04 31.44
N PRO A 33 13.53 -1.91 30.92
CA PRO A 33 13.79 -1.47 29.56
C PRO A 33 13.41 -2.48 28.45
N SER A 34 12.95 -3.68 28.83
CA SER A 34 12.44 -4.70 27.91
C SER A 34 10.92 -4.91 28.02
N SER A 35 10.26 -4.20 28.92
CA SER A 35 8.81 -4.36 29.14
C SER A 35 7.98 -3.74 28.01
N PRO A 36 6.92 -4.42 27.54
CA PRO A 36 5.96 -3.81 26.61
C PRO A 36 4.98 -2.82 27.29
N PHE A 37 5.04 -2.69 28.62
CA PHE A 37 4.09 -1.91 29.40
C PHE A 37 4.67 -0.55 29.80
N ALA A 38 3.80 0.44 29.99
CA ALA A 38 4.11 1.78 30.51
C ALA A 38 3.54 1.98 31.93
N TRP A 39 3.81 1.04 32.83
CA TRP A 39 3.41 1.01 34.23
C TRP A 39 4.63 0.97 35.17
N GLY A 40 5.73 1.51 34.72
CA GLY A 40 6.96 1.70 35.52
C GLY A 40 6.84 2.88 36.51
N PRO A 41 7.97 3.39 37.04
CA PRO A 41 7.99 4.57 37.92
C PRO A 41 7.64 5.83 37.11
N LYS A 42 7.49 6.96 37.82
CA LYS A 42 7.40 8.25 37.13
C LYS A 42 8.66 8.52 36.32
N ILE A 43 8.50 9.07 35.13
CA ILE A 43 9.62 9.41 34.25
C ILE A 43 10.63 10.32 34.98
N SER A 44 10.14 11.28 35.75
CA SER A 44 10.99 12.18 36.55
C SER A 44 11.86 11.49 37.59
N GLU A 45 11.54 10.24 37.96
CA GLU A 45 12.25 9.48 38.98
C GLU A 45 13.31 8.54 38.39
N LEU A 46 13.36 8.35 37.05
CA LEU A 46 14.28 7.43 36.39
C LEU A 46 15.76 7.69 36.73
N ALA A 47 16.14 8.95 36.92
CA ALA A 47 17.54 9.25 37.33
C ALA A 47 17.90 8.70 38.74
N ASN A 48 16.89 8.39 39.55
CA ASN A 48 17.03 7.82 40.89
C ASN A 48 16.69 6.33 40.95
N ASP A 49 16.46 5.69 39.79
CA ASP A 49 16.20 4.25 39.72
C ASP A 49 17.38 3.47 40.33
N PRO A 50 17.12 2.48 41.20
CA PRO A 50 18.20 1.76 41.90
C PRO A 50 19.11 0.97 40.95
N THR A 51 18.62 0.53 39.80
CA THR A 51 19.38 -0.28 38.82
C THR A 51 19.94 0.56 37.68
N TYR A 52 19.15 1.48 37.15
CA TYR A 52 19.49 2.22 35.93
C TYR A 52 19.73 3.73 36.13
N GLY A 53 19.48 4.26 37.33
CA GLY A 53 19.59 5.69 37.61
C GLY A 53 21.04 6.14 37.73
N GLY A 54 21.38 7.26 37.08
CA GLY A 54 22.70 7.86 37.12
C GLY A 54 23.03 8.56 38.45
N ASN A 55 22.04 8.81 39.30
CA ASN A 55 22.23 9.38 40.64
C ASN A 55 22.56 8.33 41.70
N THR A 56 22.28 7.05 41.42
CA THR A 56 22.42 5.95 42.40
C THR A 56 23.74 5.19 42.26
N ASP A 57 24.09 4.39 43.26
CA ASP A 57 25.23 3.47 43.20
C ASP A 57 24.73 2.13 42.66
N ASN A 58 25.07 1.81 41.42
CA ASN A 58 24.64 0.59 40.71
C ASN A 58 25.78 0.09 39.79
N SER A 59 25.56 -1.01 39.09
CA SER A 59 26.56 -1.61 38.19
C SER A 59 26.99 -0.66 37.06
N TYR A 60 26.05 0.10 36.47
CA TYR A 60 26.36 1.02 35.38
C TYR A 60 27.09 2.25 35.84
N THR A 61 26.73 2.84 37.00
CA THR A 61 27.49 3.96 37.58
C THR A 61 28.86 3.55 38.10
N SER A 62 29.01 2.29 38.50
CA SER A 62 30.32 1.71 38.85
C SER A 62 31.22 1.59 37.61
N GLN A 63 30.65 1.27 36.45
CA GLN A 63 31.39 1.10 35.20
C GLN A 63 31.68 2.44 34.50
N TYR A 64 30.68 3.34 34.43
CA TYR A 64 30.73 4.56 33.61
C TYR A 64 30.88 5.86 34.44
N GLY A 65 30.88 5.77 35.77
CA GLY A 65 30.78 6.91 36.66
C GLY A 65 29.36 7.43 36.81
N LYS A 66 29.09 8.20 37.87
CA LYS A 66 27.78 8.82 38.12
C LYS A 66 27.40 9.82 37.01
N GLN A 67 26.18 9.78 36.59
CA GLN A 67 25.60 10.63 35.54
C GLN A 67 24.39 11.36 36.10
N SER A 68 24.62 12.48 36.77
CA SER A 68 23.59 13.24 37.45
C SER A 68 22.42 13.62 36.54
N GLY A 69 21.19 13.32 37.00
CA GLY A 69 19.98 13.64 36.28
C GLY A 69 19.67 12.75 35.05
N LYS A 70 20.46 11.69 34.82
CA LYS A 70 20.29 10.77 33.69
C LYS A 70 19.98 9.36 34.16
N TYR A 71 19.55 8.50 33.24
CA TYR A 71 19.38 7.08 33.45
C TYR A 71 20.00 6.29 32.30
N TYR A 72 20.39 5.05 32.58
CA TYR A 72 20.99 4.15 31.60
C TYR A 72 19.92 3.49 30.70
N VAL A 73 20.13 3.52 29.40
CA VAL A 73 19.27 2.90 28.39
C VAL A 73 20.08 1.82 27.67
N PRO A 74 19.80 0.53 27.93
CA PRO A 74 20.58 -0.58 27.33
C PRO A 74 20.58 -0.57 25.81
N GLN A 75 19.47 -0.14 25.19
CA GLN A 75 19.33 -0.10 23.74
C GLN A 75 20.24 0.96 23.10
N LEU A 76 20.51 2.06 23.76
CA LEU A 76 21.54 3.02 23.30
C LEU A 76 22.94 2.40 23.34
N ALA A 77 23.26 1.66 24.41
CA ALA A 77 24.52 0.94 24.53
C ALA A 77 24.67 -0.14 23.44
N ALA A 78 23.60 -0.90 23.19
CA ALA A 78 23.59 -1.93 22.15
C ALA A 78 23.78 -1.35 20.74
N ALA A 79 23.37 -0.12 20.50
CA ALA A 79 23.60 0.62 19.27
C ALA A 79 24.96 1.34 19.20
N GLY A 80 25.88 1.12 20.17
CA GLY A 80 27.19 1.78 20.22
C GLY A 80 27.14 3.27 20.58
N MET A 81 26.00 3.74 21.09
CA MET A 81 25.77 5.14 21.44
C MET A 81 26.05 5.42 22.93
N ASN A 82 26.14 6.71 23.31
CA ASN A 82 26.16 7.08 24.73
C ASN A 82 24.85 6.58 25.41
N PRO A 83 24.96 5.66 26.40
CA PRO A 83 23.83 5.01 27.00
C PRO A 83 23.00 5.88 27.96
N TRP A 84 23.45 7.06 28.29
CA TRP A 84 22.87 7.91 29.32
C TRP A 84 21.89 8.92 28.74
N ALA A 85 20.59 8.70 28.97
CA ALA A 85 19.51 9.56 28.51
C ALA A 85 18.95 10.46 29.62
N THR A 86 18.40 11.59 29.24
CA THR A 86 17.64 12.45 30.14
C THR A 86 16.20 11.92 30.21
N PRO A 87 15.63 11.75 31.43
CA PRO A 87 14.24 11.37 31.60
C PRO A 87 13.29 12.35 30.95
N GLN A 88 12.53 11.90 29.96
CA GLN A 88 11.48 12.69 29.30
C GLN A 88 10.48 11.78 28.57
N ALA A 89 9.32 12.34 28.25
CA ALA A 89 8.36 11.69 27.40
C ALA A 89 8.60 12.07 25.92
N TYR A 90 8.45 11.09 25.03
CA TYR A 90 8.59 11.21 23.56
C TYR A 90 7.24 11.04 22.90
N ASN A 91 7.03 11.67 21.76
CA ASN A 91 5.84 11.47 20.95
C ASN A 91 6.16 10.56 19.75
N ASN A 92 6.40 9.27 20.04
CA ASN A 92 6.80 8.29 19.06
C ASN A 92 5.86 8.22 17.83
N MET A 93 4.55 8.41 18.03
CA MET A 93 3.60 8.43 16.92
C MET A 93 3.82 9.64 16.01
N LYS A 94 3.99 10.85 16.58
CA LYS A 94 4.21 12.05 15.78
C LYS A 94 5.54 12.00 15.02
N ASP A 95 6.57 11.43 15.66
CA ASP A 95 7.93 11.38 15.10
C ASP A 95 8.05 10.32 14.00
N PHE A 96 7.19 9.30 14.01
CA PHE A 96 7.18 8.23 13.02
C PHE A 96 6.51 8.60 11.71
N PHE A 97 5.38 9.33 11.78
CA PHE A 97 4.62 9.66 10.57
C PHE A 97 5.27 10.79 9.79
N GLU A 98 5.32 10.63 8.48
CA GLU A 98 5.87 11.58 7.53
C GLU A 98 4.76 12.43 6.87
N THR A 99 5.17 13.42 6.09
CA THR A 99 4.25 14.12 5.20
C THR A 99 4.12 13.32 3.91
N GLY A 100 2.93 12.79 3.65
CA GLY A 100 2.60 12.16 2.37
C GLY A 100 2.54 13.23 1.25
N VAL A 101 3.02 12.87 0.07
CA VAL A 101 3.00 13.74 -1.11
C VAL A 101 2.40 12.97 -2.28
N SER A 102 1.35 13.49 -2.88
CA SER A 102 0.75 12.92 -4.10
C SER A 102 0.82 13.91 -5.24
N TRP A 103 1.37 13.47 -6.36
CA TRP A 103 1.45 14.27 -7.59
C TRP A 103 0.84 13.51 -8.76
N SER A 104 -0.21 14.09 -9.33
CA SER A 104 -0.93 13.53 -10.48
C SER A 104 -0.83 14.48 -11.67
N ASN A 105 -0.55 13.90 -12.83
CA ASN A 105 -0.53 14.62 -14.11
C ASN A 105 -1.38 13.89 -15.13
N ASN A 106 -2.10 14.62 -15.96
CA ASN A 106 -2.89 14.05 -17.03
C ASN A 106 -2.84 14.95 -18.27
N VAL A 107 -2.62 14.33 -19.43
CA VAL A 107 -2.74 14.94 -20.74
C VAL A 107 -3.87 14.27 -21.50
N ASN A 108 -4.79 15.06 -22.02
CA ASN A 108 -5.87 14.57 -22.87
C ASN A 108 -5.85 15.31 -24.21
N VAL A 109 -5.94 14.55 -25.30
CA VAL A 109 -6.10 15.05 -26.67
C VAL A 109 -7.42 14.52 -27.21
N ALA A 110 -8.32 15.41 -27.60
CA ALA A 110 -9.60 15.02 -28.18
C ALA A 110 -9.92 15.85 -29.41
N GLN A 111 -10.46 15.20 -30.42
CA GLN A 111 -10.90 15.86 -31.65
C GLN A 111 -12.24 15.27 -32.10
N ARG A 112 -13.09 16.15 -32.59
CA ARG A 112 -14.33 15.81 -33.30
C ARG A 112 -14.20 16.22 -34.75
N PHE A 113 -14.72 15.43 -35.65
CA PHE A 113 -14.83 15.69 -37.08
C PHE A 113 -16.25 15.31 -37.55
N ASP A 114 -16.63 15.61 -38.79
CA ASP A 114 -18.01 15.47 -39.25
C ASP A 114 -18.62 14.06 -39.00
N LYS A 115 -17.82 13.02 -39.17
CA LYS A 115 -18.27 11.63 -39.09
C LYS A 115 -17.72 10.85 -37.89
N GLY A 116 -17.19 11.53 -36.86
CA GLY A 116 -16.69 10.83 -35.70
C GLY A 116 -15.92 11.72 -34.74
N ASN A 117 -15.34 11.03 -33.76
CA ASN A 117 -14.50 11.65 -32.75
C ASN A 117 -13.44 10.65 -32.26
N TYR A 118 -12.37 11.17 -31.69
CA TYR A 118 -11.43 10.38 -30.92
C TYR A 118 -10.95 11.14 -29.71
N SER A 119 -10.54 10.40 -28.70
CA SER A 119 -9.77 10.93 -27.57
C SER A 119 -8.65 9.98 -27.18
N PHE A 120 -7.58 10.58 -26.71
CA PHE A 120 -6.41 9.90 -26.16
C PHE A 120 -5.99 10.60 -24.87
N SER A 121 -5.78 9.83 -23.80
CA SER A 121 -5.38 10.37 -22.51
C SER A 121 -4.22 9.56 -21.92
N LEU A 122 -3.24 10.29 -21.41
CA LEU A 122 -2.12 9.73 -20.63
C LEU A 122 -2.14 10.38 -19.25
N GLY A 123 -2.04 9.55 -18.23
CA GLY A 123 -1.96 10.01 -16.85
C GLY A 123 -0.91 9.26 -16.05
N ASN A 124 -0.32 9.94 -15.08
CA ASN A 124 0.47 9.32 -14.05
C ASN A 124 0.11 9.90 -12.67
N THR A 125 0.25 9.07 -11.65
CA THR A 125 0.16 9.47 -10.25
C THR A 125 1.30 8.81 -9.49
N THR A 126 2.10 9.61 -8.79
CA THR A 126 3.09 9.13 -7.83
C THR A 126 2.69 9.66 -6.46
N SER A 127 2.65 8.77 -5.47
CA SER A 127 2.23 9.11 -4.11
C SER A 127 3.13 8.42 -3.10
N ASN A 128 3.67 9.18 -2.15
CA ASN A 128 4.25 8.66 -0.92
C ASN A 128 3.22 8.75 0.20
N GLY A 129 3.10 7.69 1.00
CA GLY A 129 2.19 7.65 2.14
C GLY A 129 2.72 8.42 3.34
N ILE A 130 1.88 8.54 4.38
CA ILE A 130 2.30 9.11 5.68
C ILE A 130 3.04 8.09 6.57
N VAL A 131 2.96 6.80 6.25
CA VAL A 131 3.77 5.75 6.87
C VAL A 131 5.04 5.59 6.03
N PRO A 132 6.25 5.59 6.62
CA PRO A 132 7.49 5.43 5.89
C PRO A 132 7.49 4.19 4.98
N SER A 133 8.18 4.27 3.85
CA SER A 133 8.32 3.20 2.85
C SER A 133 6.99 2.73 2.21
N THR A 134 5.90 3.51 2.37
CA THR A 134 4.64 3.25 1.66
C THR A 134 4.43 4.23 0.50
N GLY A 135 3.77 3.76 -0.55
CA GLY A 135 3.50 4.64 -1.69
C GLY A 135 2.84 3.92 -2.86
N MET A 136 2.57 4.68 -3.92
CA MET A 136 1.97 4.19 -5.14
C MET A 136 2.52 4.92 -6.36
N ASP A 137 2.90 4.16 -7.37
CA ASP A 137 3.10 4.64 -8.74
C ASP A 137 2.03 4.06 -9.64
N ARG A 138 1.32 4.91 -10.36
CA ARG A 138 0.25 4.53 -11.28
C ARG A 138 0.39 5.25 -12.60
N TYR A 139 0.29 4.50 -13.69
CA TYR A 139 0.22 5.02 -15.05
C TYR A 139 -1.06 4.51 -15.71
N ASN A 140 -1.71 5.37 -16.49
CA ASN A 140 -2.88 5.01 -17.24
C ASN A 140 -2.84 5.58 -18.66
N VAL A 141 -3.31 4.78 -19.59
CA VAL A 141 -3.54 5.15 -20.98
C VAL A 141 -4.99 4.87 -21.28
N LYS A 142 -5.69 5.85 -21.85
CA LYS A 142 -7.06 5.69 -22.31
C LYS A 142 -7.17 6.14 -23.76
N MET A 143 -7.82 5.32 -24.57
CA MET A 143 -8.12 5.63 -25.96
C MET A 143 -9.60 5.38 -26.24
N SER A 144 -10.23 6.27 -26.99
CA SER A 144 -11.58 6.05 -27.49
C SER A 144 -11.72 6.65 -28.89
N ALA A 145 -12.48 5.98 -29.72
CA ALA A 145 -12.86 6.53 -31.02
C ALA A 145 -14.25 6.01 -31.42
N GLU A 146 -14.98 6.85 -32.14
CA GLU A 146 -16.23 6.49 -32.77
C GLU A 146 -16.26 7.11 -34.16
N ALA A 147 -16.72 6.35 -35.17
CA ALA A 147 -16.82 6.82 -36.53
C ALA A 147 -18.06 6.26 -37.23
N GLN A 148 -18.73 7.11 -38.00
CA GLN A 148 -19.77 6.72 -38.93
C GLN A 148 -19.12 6.33 -40.27
N LEU A 149 -18.99 5.03 -40.52
CA LEU A 149 -18.37 4.50 -41.75
C LEU A 149 -19.24 4.64 -42.96
N HIS A 150 -20.56 4.61 -42.77
CA HIS A 150 -21.61 4.73 -43.77
C HIS A 150 -22.85 5.36 -43.11
N PRO A 151 -23.80 5.98 -43.82
CA PRO A 151 -25.01 6.53 -43.20
C PRO A 151 -25.71 5.61 -42.21
N ASN A 152 -25.64 4.30 -42.42
CA ASN A 152 -26.26 3.28 -41.57
C ASN A 152 -25.31 2.58 -40.63
N TRP A 153 -23.97 2.76 -40.76
CA TRP A 153 -22.98 2.02 -40.01
C TRP A 153 -22.13 2.92 -39.11
N THR A 154 -22.15 2.64 -37.83
CA THR A 154 -21.28 3.29 -36.85
C THR A 154 -20.45 2.23 -36.18
N THR A 155 -19.17 2.52 -35.96
CA THR A 155 -18.25 1.69 -35.17
C THR A 155 -17.53 2.53 -34.14
N GLY A 156 -17.12 1.90 -33.08
CA GLY A 156 -16.32 2.57 -32.06
C GLY A 156 -15.56 1.58 -31.19
N PHE A 157 -14.58 2.10 -30.49
CA PHE A 157 -13.86 1.37 -29.48
C PHE A 157 -13.52 2.26 -28.29
N ASN A 158 -13.39 1.63 -27.11
CA ASN A 158 -12.79 2.19 -25.91
C ASN A 158 -11.77 1.21 -25.39
N GLY A 159 -10.58 1.67 -25.07
CA GLY A 159 -9.53 0.87 -24.45
C GLY A 159 -8.87 1.64 -23.33
N ASN A 160 -8.64 0.97 -22.21
CA ASN A 160 -7.95 1.51 -21.06
C ASN A 160 -6.85 0.52 -20.66
N PHE A 161 -5.66 1.03 -20.45
CA PHE A 161 -4.56 0.28 -19.85
C PHE A 161 -4.12 1.01 -18.58
N VAL A 162 -4.01 0.26 -17.49
CA VAL A 162 -3.56 0.79 -16.19
C VAL A 162 -2.49 -0.13 -15.65
N THR A 163 -1.39 0.46 -15.20
CA THR A 163 -0.40 -0.25 -14.38
C THR A 163 -0.19 0.49 -13.08
N SER A 164 -0.09 -0.23 -11.97
CA SER A 164 0.20 0.34 -10.66
C SER A 164 1.18 -0.54 -9.90
N LYS A 165 2.04 0.12 -9.12
CA LYS A 165 2.87 -0.50 -8.08
C LYS A 165 2.54 0.19 -6.77
N ILE A 166 2.21 -0.59 -5.75
CA ILE A 166 1.88 -0.11 -4.41
C ILE A 166 2.88 -0.74 -3.45
N SER A 167 3.54 0.08 -2.65
CA SER A 167 4.36 -0.35 -1.52
C SER A 167 3.53 -0.21 -0.25
N LYS A 168 3.51 -1.26 0.57
CA LYS A 168 2.67 -1.38 1.77
C LYS A 168 3.53 -1.70 2.98
N GLN A 169 2.92 -1.67 4.15
CA GLN A 169 3.48 -2.22 5.38
C GLN A 169 2.54 -3.28 5.95
N SER A 170 3.05 -4.09 6.88
CA SER A 170 2.26 -5.08 7.58
C SER A 170 1.04 -4.45 8.26
N THR A 171 -0.04 -5.21 8.37
CA THR A 171 -1.31 -4.76 8.95
C THR A 171 -1.64 -5.52 10.24
N ALA A 172 -2.75 -5.14 10.90
CA ALA A 172 -3.25 -5.74 12.13
C ALA A 172 -2.34 -5.51 13.36
N ASN A 173 -2.36 -6.43 14.31
CA ASN A 173 -1.73 -6.27 15.63
C ASN A 173 -0.20 -6.28 15.61
N THR A 174 0.39 -6.78 14.53
CA THR A 174 1.85 -6.82 14.31
C THR A 174 2.33 -5.72 13.36
N SER A 175 1.46 -4.77 13.04
CA SER A 175 1.79 -3.68 12.12
C SER A 175 2.76 -2.67 12.74
N VAL A 176 3.50 -2.00 11.88
CA VAL A 176 4.38 -0.89 12.29
C VAL A 176 3.62 0.18 13.06
N VAL A 177 2.37 0.47 12.68
CA VAL A 177 1.52 1.44 13.38
C VAL A 177 1.15 0.95 14.78
N ALA A 178 0.81 -0.34 14.94
CA ALA A 178 0.52 -0.92 16.24
C ALA A 178 1.76 -0.91 17.16
N THR A 179 2.96 -1.17 16.63
CA THR A 179 4.22 -1.12 17.37
C THR A 179 4.49 0.29 17.89
N ILE A 180 4.35 1.30 17.05
CA ILE A 180 4.53 2.71 17.44
C ILE A 180 3.48 3.16 18.48
N TYR A 181 2.21 2.74 18.30
CA TYR A 181 1.13 3.06 19.22
C TYR A 181 1.37 2.49 20.63
N ASN A 182 1.92 1.27 20.69
CA ASN A 182 2.19 0.58 21.95
C ASN A 182 3.55 0.94 22.58
N ALA A 183 4.38 1.73 21.91
CA ALA A 183 5.69 2.09 22.43
C ALA A 183 5.56 2.93 23.72
N PRO A 184 6.27 2.56 24.79
CA PRO A 184 6.29 3.35 26.01
C PRO A 184 6.79 4.78 25.74
N VAL A 185 6.11 5.77 26.30
CA VAL A 185 6.46 7.19 26.05
C VAL A 185 7.85 7.59 26.56
N SER A 186 8.44 6.84 27.48
CA SER A 186 9.83 7.05 27.94
C SER A 186 10.88 6.48 26.98
N TYR A 187 10.49 5.68 25.99
CA TYR A 187 11.39 5.10 24.98
C TYR A 187 11.43 5.98 23.72
N ASN A 188 12.62 6.38 23.30
CA ASN A 188 12.81 7.23 22.12
C ASN A 188 13.00 6.38 20.86
N MET A 189 11.93 5.94 20.23
CA MET A 189 12.02 5.09 19.03
C MET A 189 12.75 5.76 17.87
N ALA A 190 12.52 7.04 17.64
CA ALA A 190 13.17 7.77 16.55
C ALA A 190 14.66 8.07 16.82
N GLY A 191 15.07 8.13 18.08
CA GLY A 191 16.43 8.49 18.47
C GLY A 191 17.33 7.30 18.84
N ILE A 192 16.76 6.10 18.95
CA ILE A 192 17.51 4.86 19.23
C ILE A 192 17.55 4.05 17.93
N PRO A 193 18.75 3.71 17.41
CA PRO A 193 18.82 2.86 16.22
C PRO A 193 18.07 1.54 16.42
N SER A 194 17.30 1.16 15.41
CA SER A 194 16.44 -0.03 15.44
C SER A 194 17.20 -1.37 15.33
N HIS A 195 18.52 -1.32 15.23
CA HIS A 195 19.42 -2.49 15.19
C HIS A 195 20.63 -2.28 16.10
N ILE A 196 21.29 -3.36 16.48
CA ILE A 196 22.53 -3.29 17.28
C ILE A 196 23.71 -2.81 16.43
N GLU A 197 24.75 -2.31 17.10
CA GLU A 197 25.98 -1.87 16.42
C GLU A 197 26.60 -3.00 15.58
N GLY A 198 26.89 -2.70 14.31
CA GLY A 198 27.57 -3.62 13.41
C GLY A 198 26.71 -4.78 12.85
N ASP A 199 25.46 -4.92 13.27
CA ASP A 199 24.55 -5.95 12.76
C ASP A 199 23.15 -5.40 12.45
N PRO A 200 22.87 -5.03 11.20
CA PRO A 200 21.58 -4.45 10.80
C PRO A 200 20.43 -5.46 10.84
N TYR A 201 20.69 -6.73 11.00
CA TYR A 201 19.68 -7.80 11.01
C TYR A 201 19.28 -8.23 12.42
N THR A 202 20.02 -7.84 13.46
CA THR A 202 19.62 -8.02 14.84
C THR A 202 18.92 -6.76 15.34
N GLN A 203 17.64 -6.89 15.63
CA GLN A 203 16.80 -5.77 16.08
C GLN A 203 17.20 -5.26 17.47
N ASN A 204 17.07 -3.96 17.64
CA ASN A 204 17.25 -3.24 18.88
C ASN A 204 15.91 -2.57 19.22
N THR A 205 15.09 -3.24 20.00
CA THR A 205 13.70 -2.85 20.27
C THR A 205 13.46 -2.57 21.75
N TYR A 206 12.34 -1.88 22.03
CA TYR A 206 11.90 -1.58 23.39
C TYR A 206 11.29 -2.77 24.14
N ARG A 207 11.12 -3.91 23.48
CA ARG A 207 10.47 -5.07 24.09
C ARG A 207 11.06 -6.38 23.56
N ASP A 208 11.15 -7.37 24.44
CA ASP A 208 11.41 -8.74 24.05
C ASP A 208 10.16 -9.33 23.48
N SER A 209 10.04 -9.52 22.21
CA SER A 209 8.94 -10.31 21.70
C SER A 209 8.80 -10.42 20.20
N TRP A 210 7.78 -11.02 19.81
CA TRP A 210 7.14 -11.43 18.56
C TRP A 210 6.66 -10.29 17.64
N ILE A 211 7.02 -9.05 17.92
CA ILE A 211 6.70 -7.87 17.08
C ILE A 211 7.99 -7.18 16.67
N ASP A 212 8.15 -6.93 15.38
CA ASP A 212 9.29 -6.16 14.85
C ASP A 212 9.29 -4.72 15.35
N ASP A 213 10.45 -4.15 15.59
CA ASP A 213 10.59 -2.71 15.74
C ASP A 213 10.10 -2.00 14.47
N ALA A 214 9.34 -0.91 14.64
CA ALA A 214 8.66 -0.27 13.52
C ALA A 214 9.64 0.33 12.49
N TYR A 215 10.74 0.96 12.95
CA TYR A 215 11.75 1.51 12.04
C TYR A 215 12.55 0.39 11.36
N TRP A 216 12.87 -0.67 12.10
CA TRP A 216 13.50 -1.85 11.49
C TRP A 216 12.61 -2.49 10.44
N ALA A 217 11.32 -2.63 10.73
CA ALA A 217 10.37 -3.28 9.83
C ALA A 217 10.17 -2.49 8.53
N VAL A 218 10.10 -1.16 8.56
CA VAL A 218 9.96 -0.35 7.34
C VAL A 218 11.20 -0.38 6.44
N ASP A 219 12.36 -0.70 7.00
CA ASP A 219 13.62 -0.79 6.26
C ASP A 219 13.89 -2.21 5.72
N ASN A 220 13.41 -3.25 6.41
CA ASN A 220 13.79 -4.64 6.14
C ASN A 220 12.65 -5.51 5.60
N ASN A 221 11.38 -5.22 5.94
CA ASN A 221 10.22 -5.93 5.41
C ASN A 221 9.71 -5.24 4.14
N GLN A 222 9.24 -6.01 3.16
CA GLN A 222 8.79 -5.50 1.88
C GLN A 222 7.42 -6.10 1.53
N PHE A 223 6.40 -5.26 1.46
CA PHE A 223 5.06 -5.65 1.02
C PHE A 223 4.70 -4.85 -0.22
N SER A 224 4.45 -5.52 -1.32
CA SER A 224 4.13 -4.84 -2.56
C SER A 224 3.01 -5.50 -3.34
N GLU A 225 2.34 -4.68 -4.13
CA GLU A 225 1.34 -5.11 -5.09
C GLU A 225 1.63 -4.45 -6.41
N ARG A 226 1.72 -5.24 -7.47
CA ARG A 226 1.84 -4.74 -8.84
C ARG A 226 0.67 -5.26 -9.66
N SER A 227 -0.12 -4.34 -10.20
CA SER A 227 -1.24 -4.67 -11.07
C SER A 227 -1.02 -4.10 -12.48
N GLN A 228 -1.38 -4.90 -13.48
CA GLN A 228 -1.49 -4.48 -14.86
C GLN A 228 -2.86 -4.92 -15.38
N ARG A 229 -3.65 -3.97 -15.91
CA ARG A 229 -5.00 -4.24 -16.39
C ARG A 229 -5.24 -3.56 -17.72
N PHE A 230 -5.76 -4.30 -18.65
CA PHE A 230 -6.39 -3.79 -19.85
C PHE A 230 -7.90 -4.06 -19.75
N PHE A 231 -8.72 -3.07 -20.04
CA PHE A 231 -10.16 -3.26 -20.21
C PHE A 231 -10.68 -2.35 -21.30
N GLY A 232 -11.60 -2.88 -22.08
CA GLY A 232 -12.14 -2.11 -23.18
C GLY A 232 -13.19 -2.86 -23.95
N ASN A 233 -13.74 -2.18 -24.95
CA ASN A 233 -14.69 -2.77 -25.87
C ASN A 233 -14.59 -2.16 -27.25
N ALA A 234 -15.04 -2.91 -28.24
CA ALA A 234 -15.29 -2.44 -29.59
C ALA A 234 -16.72 -2.82 -29.99
N PHE A 235 -17.34 -1.98 -30.81
CA PHE A 235 -18.68 -2.27 -31.31
C PHE A 235 -18.84 -1.90 -32.79
N VAL A 236 -19.80 -2.55 -33.42
CA VAL A 236 -20.40 -2.14 -34.70
C VAL A 236 -21.88 -2.03 -34.51
N LYS A 237 -22.46 -0.96 -35.04
CA LYS A 237 -23.91 -0.69 -35.00
C LYS A 237 -24.43 -0.42 -36.39
N TYR A 238 -25.51 -1.11 -36.76
CA TYR A 238 -26.29 -0.84 -37.93
C TYR A 238 -27.60 -0.16 -37.55
N THR A 239 -27.90 0.98 -38.15
CA THR A 239 -29.11 1.74 -37.93
C THR A 239 -29.86 1.87 -39.26
N THR A 240 -31.12 1.52 -39.30
CA THR A 240 -31.97 1.77 -40.46
C THR A 240 -33.31 2.32 -40.05
N LYS A 241 -33.88 3.12 -40.95
CA LYS A 241 -35.25 3.62 -40.85
C LYS A 241 -36.07 3.13 -42.04
N PHE A 242 -37.35 2.90 -41.85
CA PHE A 242 -38.25 2.46 -42.89
C PHE A 242 -39.69 2.95 -42.61
N GLY A 243 -40.61 2.79 -43.58
CA GLY A 243 -41.98 3.24 -43.44
C GLY A 243 -42.13 4.72 -43.15
N THR A 244 -41.88 5.63 -44.05
CA THR A 244 -41.92 7.08 -43.83
C THR A 244 -41.11 7.61 -42.63
N ASP A 245 -40.03 6.87 -42.28
CA ASP A 245 -39.11 7.17 -41.17
C ASP A 245 -39.71 7.04 -39.76
N ASN A 246 -40.92 6.51 -39.61
CA ASN A 246 -41.55 6.31 -38.32
C ASN A 246 -41.13 4.98 -37.62
N HIS A 247 -40.40 4.13 -38.33
CA HIS A 247 -39.80 2.92 -37.78
C HIS A 247 -38.27 3.05 -37.80
N LYS A 248 -37.63 2.70 -36.67
CA LYS A 248 -36.17 2.67 -36.54
C LYS A 248 -35.76 1.31 -35.99
N LEU A 249 -34.73 0.71 -36.58
CA LEU A 249 -34.10 -0.51 -36.09
C LEU A 249 -32.58 -0.24 -35.89
N ASP A 250 -32.09 -0.45 -34.67
CA ASP A 250 -30.69 -0.43 -34.31
C ASP A 250 -30.25 -1.87 -33.97
N ILE A 251 -29.29 -2.40 -34.68
CA ILE A 251 -28.63 -3.67 -34.36
C ILE A 251 -27.19 -3.35 -33.95
N LYS A 252 -26.79 -3.71 -32.72
CA LYS A 252 -25.45 -3.48 -32.22
C LYS A 252 -24.82 -4.78 -31.76
N TYR A 253 -23.63 -5.06 -32.25
CA TYR A 253 -22.74 -6.07 -31.69
C TYR A 253 -21.57 -5.41 -31.02
N GLN A 254 -21.29 -5.84 -29.79
CA GLN A 254 -20.18 -5.33 -28.97
C GLN A 254 -19.40 -6.52 -28.41
N ILE A 255 -18.07 -6.42 -28.49
CA ILE A 255 -17.15 -7.33 -27.79
C ILE A 255 -16.32 -6.51 -26.81
N GLY A 256 -16.18 -7.00 -25.61
CA GLY A 256 -15.39 -6.40 -24.55
C GLY A 256 -14.45 -7.42 -23.92
N ASP A 257 -13.33 -6.94 -23.42
CA ASP A 257 -12.36 -7.72 -22.69
C ASP A 257 -11.90 -6.96 -21.46
N ASP A 258 -11.77 -7.67 -20.33
CA ASP A 258 -11.17 -7.18 -19.08
C ASP A 258 -10.12 -8.19 -18.61
N ALA A 259 -8.86 -7.88 -18.87
CA ALA A 259 -7.74 -8.74 -18.57
C ALA A 259 -6.81 -8.05 -17.58
N TYR A 260 -6.53 -8.69 -16.45
CA TYR A 260 -5.58 -8.18 -15.49
C TYR A 260 -4.75 -9.27 -14.83
N THR A 261 -3.54 -8.86 -14.45
CA THR A 261 -2.65 -9.64 -13.58
C THR A 261 -2.30 -8.78 -12.38
N THR A 262 -2.45 -9.34 -11.18
CA THR A 262 -2.00 -8.73 -9.93
C THR A 262 -1.01 -9.65 -9.25
N ASN A 263 0.18 -9.12 -8.99
CA ASN A 263 1.26 -9.79 -8.29
C ASN A 263 1.39 -9.15 -6.90
N TYR A 264 1.30 -9.96 -5.87
CA TYR A 264 1.57 -9.59 -4.49
C TYR A 264 2.90 -10.21 -4.08
N SER A 265 3.70 -9.44 -3.36
CA SER A 265 4.93 -9.92 -2.74
C SER A 265 4.91 -9.48 -1.28
N GLU A 266 5.07 -10.43 -0.37
CA GLU A 266 5.09 -10.24 1.06
C GLU A 266 6.37 -10.86 1.60
N ILE A 267 7.34 -10.00 1.95
CA ILE A 267 8.67 -10.41 2.40
C ILE A 267 8.89 -9.94 3.82
N TYR A 268 9.16 -10.88 4.72
CA TYR A 268 9.75 -10.60 6.02
C TYR A 268 11.26 -10.77 5.90
N GLY A 269 12.00 -9.71 6.21
CA GLY A 269 13.45 -9.69 6.11
C GLY A 269 14.13 -10.63 7.11
N TYR A 270 15.36 -11.03 6.82
CA TYR A 270 16.19 -11.77 7.75
C TYR A 270 16.39 -10.97 9.05
N GLY A 271 16.05 -11.54 10.20
CA GLY A 271 16.05 -10.86 11.50
C GLY A 271 14.66 -10.40 11.95
N SER A 272 13.59 -10.60 11.14
CA SER A 272 12.22 -10.37 11.61
C SER A 272 11.88 -11.29 12.78
N THR A 273 11.17 -10.78 13.77
CA THR A 273 10.70 -11.59 14.91
C THR A 273 9.64 -12.60 14.49
N TRP A 274 8.91 -12.31 13.40
CA TRP A 274 7.96 -13.23 12.80
C TRP A 274 8.64 -14.36 12.02
N ALA A 275 9.65 -14.00 11.22
CA ALA A 275 10.42 -14.92 10.39
C ALA A 275 11.93 -14.68 10.61
N PRO A 276 12.54 -15.22 11.69
CA PRO A 276 13.91 -14.87 12.08
C PRO A 276 14.98 -15.11 11.00
N THR A 277 14.75 -16.04 10.12
CA THR A 277 15.63 -16.35 8.99
C THR A 277 15.10 -15.86 7.64
N GLY A 278 14.05 -15.04 7.68
CA GLY A 278 13.41 -14.49 6.49
C GLY A 278 12.38 -15.42 5.82
N GLU A 279 11.41 -14.79 5.18
CA GLU A 279 10.29 -15.44 4.49
C GLU A 279 9.89 -14.60 3.27
N ASP A 280 9.54 -15.25 2.16
CA ASP A 280 9.04 -14.62 0.94
C ASP A 280 7.82 -15.37 0.42
N SER A 281 6.71 -14.65 0.27
CA SER A 281 5.44 -15.14 -0.25
C SER A 281 5.03 -14.34 -1.48
N GLU A 282 4.88 -15.02 -2.62
CA GLU A 282 4.43 -14.41 -3.86
C GLU A 282 3.10 -15.00 -4.33
N TYR A 283 2.15 -14.13 -4.66
CA TYR A 283 0.81 -14.49 -5.14
C TYR A 283 0.59 -13.84 -6.50
N HIS A 284 0.20 -14.64 -7.50
CA HIS A 284 -0.08 -14.18 -8.85
C HIS A 284 -1.53 -14.50 -9.23
N TYR A 285 -2.33 -13.48 -9.44
CA TYR A 285 -3.70 -13.59 -9.94
C TYR A 285 -3.77 -13.08 -11.36
N THR A 286 -4.19 -13.94 -12.28
CA THR A 286 -4.51 -13.54 -13.64
C THR A 286 -5.98 -13.79 -13.91
N VAL A 287 -6.69 -12.77 -14.36
CA VAL A 287 -8.11 -12.84 -14.74
C VAL A 287 -8.24 -12.33 -16.16
N ASN A 288 -9.01 -13.05 -16.96
CA ASN A 288 -9.46 -12.62 -18.28
C ASN A 288 -10.97 -12.86 -18.38
N GLU A 289 -11.71 -11.80 -18.68
CA GLU A 289 -13.16 -11.83 -18.84
C GLU A 289 -13.54 -11.26 -20.21
N LEU A 290 -13.96 -12.15 -21.09
CA LEU A 290 -14.47 -11.80 -22.41
C LEU A 290 -15.99 -11.67 -22.34
N ASN A 291 -16.52 -10.54 -22.81
CA ASN A 291 -17.94 -10.27 -22.94
C ASN A 291 -18.33 -10.06 -24.40
N SER A 292 -19.43 -10.68 -24.84
CA SER A 292 -20.01 -10.52 -26.16
C SER A 292 -21.49 -10.18 -26.02
N LEU A 293 -21.90 -9.04 -26.57
CA LEU A 293 -23.26 -8.53 -26.46
C LEU A 293 -23.83 -8.20 -27.85
N LEU A 294 -24.90 -8.88 -28.23
CA LEU A 294 -25.69 -8.54 -29.40
C LEU A 294 -27.03 -7.95 -28.94
N THR A 295 -27.41 -6.80 -29.45
CA THR A 295 -28.70 -6.16 -29.17
C THR A 295 -29.38 -5.76 -30.45
N ALA A 296 -30.73 -5.87 -30.44
CA ALA A 296 -31.61 -5.29 -31.45
C ALA A 296 -32.65 -4.42 -30.76
N ALA A 297 -32.63 -3.13 -31.05
CA ALA A 297 -33.57 -2.15 -30.52
C ALA A 297 -34.45 -1.62 -31.64
N TYR A 298 -35.74 -1.68 -31.44
CA TYR A 298 -36.76 -1.23 -32.38
C TYR A 298 -37.58 -0.12 -31.76
N THR A 299 -37.72 0.99 -32.50
CA THR A 299 -38.55 2.14 -32.11
C THR A 299 -39.61 2.35 -33.20
N TRP A 300 -40.88 2.46 -32.81
CA TRP A 300 -41.99 2.81 -33.67
C TRP A 300 -42.68 4.06 -33.13
N ASN A 301 -42.57 5.15 -33.87
CA ASN A 301 -43.35 6.38 -33.64
C ASN A 301 -44.73 6.20 -34.29
N ILE A 302 -45.70 5.78 -33.51
CA ILE A 302 -47.05 5.47 -33.97
C ILE A 302 -47.75 6.76 -34.40
N ASN A 303 -47.62 7.82 -33.62
CA ASN A 303 -48.09 9.17 -33.91
C ASN A 303 -47.29 10.17 -33.01
N GLU A 304 -47.71 11.43 -32.95
CA GLU A 304 -47.03 12.48 -32.17
C GLU A 304 -47.10 12.24 -30.65
N GLU A 305 -48.05 11.44 -30.15
CA GLU A 305 -48.28 11.18 -28.74
C GLU A 305 -47.77 9.80 -28.29
N TRP A 306 -47.62 8.84 -29.20
CA TRP A 306 -47.30 7.46 -28.87
C TRP A 306 -46.05 6.94 -29.60
N THR A 307 -45.09 6.46 -28.79
CA THR A 307 -43.92 5.74 -29.29
C THR A 307 -43.82 4.38 -28.59
N LEU A 308 -43.56 3.34 -29.36
CA LEU A 308 -43.28 1.98 -28.87
C LEU A 308 -41.80 1.68 -29.05
N ASP A 309 -41.12 1.32 -27.94
CA ASP A 309 -39.77 0.84 -27.95
C ASP A 309 -39.70 -0.63 -27.50
N ALA A 310 -38.96 -1.44 -28.23
CA ALA A 310 -38.71 -2.84 -27.91
C ALA A 310 -37.20 -3.14 -28.02
N LEU A 311 -36.66 -3.89 -27.05
CA LEU A 311 -35.26 -4.32 -27.04
C LEU A 311 -35.19 -5.82 -26.81
N ILE A 312 -34.37 -6.49 -27.61
CA ILE A 312 -33.93 -7.87 -27.38
C ILE A 312 -32.40 -7.92 -27.38
N GLY A 313 -31.81 -8.73 -26.52
CA GLY A 313 -30.34 -8.89 -26.44
C GLY A 313 -29.95 -10.31 -26.10
N ASN A 314 -28.73 -10.64 -26.47
CA ASN A 314 -28.05 -11.86 -26.07
C ASN A 314 -26.67 -11.48 -25.57
N GLU A 315 -26.31 -11.92 -24.35
CA GLU A 315 -25.03 -11.72 -23.74
C GLU A 315 -24.36 -13.06 -23.49
N PHE A 316 -23.06 -13.10 -23.77
CA PHE A 316 -22.19 -14.23 -23.46
C PHE A 316 -20.98 -13.68 -22.70
N VAL A 317 -20.65 -14.31 -21.56
CA VAL A 317 -19.50 -13.99 -20.73
C VAL A 317 -18.67 -15.24 -20.53
N ASP A 318 -17.37 -15.16 -20.82
CA ASP A 318 -16.37 -16.19 -20.52
C ASP A 318 -15.32 -15.59 -19.58
N LYS A 319 -15.22 -16.14 -18.37
CA LYS A 319 -14.28 -15.70 -17.35
C LYS A 319 -13.32 -16.80 -16.99
N LYS A 320 -12.03 -16.51 -17.11
CA LYS A 320 -10.92 -17.38 -16.72
C LYS A 320 -10.11 -16.75 -15.64
N THR A 321 -9.84 -17.50 -14.58
CA THR A 321 -9.00 -17.07 -13.45
C THR A 321 -7.89 -18.09 -13.28
N LYS A 322 -6.66 -17.60 -13.13
CA LYS A 322 -5.48 -18.39 -12.78
C LYS A 322 -4.88 -17.81 -11.51
N TYR A 323 -4.57 -18.69 -10.58
CA TYR A 323 -3.88 -18.38 -9.35
C TYR A 323 -2.58 -19.17 -9.29
N GLU A 324 -1.50 -18.52 -8.90
CA GLU A 324 -0.20 -19.14 -8.64
C GLU A 324 0.33 -18.57 -7.32
N TYR A 325 0.88 -19.44 -6.50
CA TYR A 325 1.49 -19.12 -5.23
C TYR A 325 2.87 -19.73 -5.16
N ALA A 326 3.84 -18.94 -4.71
CA ALA A 326 5.19 -19.40 -4.40
C ALA A 326 5.56 -18.90 -3.01
N TYR A 327 6.13 -19.77 -2.20
CA TYR A 327 6.54 -19.51 -0.85
C TYR A 327 7.94 -20.03 -0.61
N SER A 328 8.75 -19.26 0.12
CA SER A 328 10.04 -19.71 0.60
C SER A 328 10.36 -19.17 1.98
N MET A 329 11.13 -19.90 2.75
CA MET A 329 11.57 -19.51 4.09
C MET A 329 12.98 -20.04 4.37
N ASN A 330 13.58 -19.53 5.44
CA ASN A 330 14.95 -19.85 5.87
C ASN A 330 15.96 -19.41 4.79
N PHE A 331 16.13 -18.10 4.63
CA PHE A 331 17.15 -17.53 3.75
C PHE A 331 18.54 -17.99 4.17
N ASN A 332 19.36 -18.36 3.19
CA ASN A 332 20.72 -18.87 3.41
C ASN A 332 21.66 -17.80 3.95
N PHE A 333 21.40 -16.52 3.63
CA PHE A 333 22.15 -15.37 4.12
C PHE A 333 21.30 -14.10 4.09
N PRO A 334 21.58 -13.12 4.96
CA PRO A 334 20.85 -11.86 5.02
C PRO A 334 21.16 -10.94 3.85
N GLY A 335 20.29 -9.94 3.62
CA GLY A 335 20.49 -8.86 2.65
C GLY A 335 20.11 -9.18 1.22
N TRP A 336 19.60 -10.38 0.95
CA TRP A 336 19.00 -10.75 -0.33
C TRP A 336 17.67 -11.46 -0.11
N ASN A 337 16.62 -10.65 0.06
CA ASN A 337 15.26 -11.11 0.30
C ASN A 337 14.64 -11.58 -1.03
N HIS A 338 14.77 -12.87 -1.32
CA HIS A 338 14.34 -13.43 -2.60
C HIS A 338 14.08 -14.93 -2.47
N LEU A 339 13.08 -15.46 -3.20
CA LEU A 339 12.73 -16.88 -3.24
C LEU A 339 13.96 -17.79 -3.39
N ASN A 340 14.88 -17.46 -4.30
CA ASN A 340 16.06 -18.29 -4.56
C ASN A 340 17.11 -18.30 -3.42
N ASN A 341 16.98 -17.42 -2.43
CA ASN A 341 17.89 -17.40 -1.28
C ASN A 341 17.44 -18.32 -0.13
N ALA A 342 16.41 -19.12 -0.34
CA ALA A 342 15.81 -19.93 0.73
C ALA A 342 16.23 -21.40 0.66
N SER A 343 16.08 -22.11 1.76
CA SER A 343 16.31 -23.56 1.87
C SER A 343 14.99 -24.38 1.90
N VAL A 344 13.86 -23.71 2.10
CA VAL A 344 12.51 -24.32 2.10
C VAL A 344 11.63 -23.63 1.08
N PHE A 345 10.93 -24.41 0.27
CA PHE A 345 10.06 -23.94 -0.81
C PHE A 345 8.73 -24.68 -0.82
N SER A 346 7.66 -23.94 -1.17
CA SER A 346 6.35 -24.49 -1.49
C SER A 346 5.74 -23.73 -2.67
N ASN A 347 4.94 -24.39 -3.49
CA ASN A 347 4.21 -23.74 -4.58
C ASN A 347 2.84 -24.38 -4.79
N GLU A 348 1.93 -23.59 -5.35
CA GLU A 348 0.60 -24.03 -5.74
C GLU A 348 0.18 -23.30 -7.03
N SER A 349 -0.58 -23.98 -7.88
CA SER A 349 -1.17 -23.40 -9.11
C SER A 349 -2.58 -23.93 -9.30
N LEU A 350 -3.56 -23.03 -9.46
CA LEU A 350 -4.99 -23.34 -9.65
C LEU A 350 -5.54 -22.61 -10.88
#